data_b5c9db7280c1d31e6898da7a9b3e77ce
#
_entry.id   b5c9db7280c1d31e6898da7a9b3e77ce
#
_cell.length_a   1.000
_cell.length_b   1.000
_cell.length_c   1.000
_cell.angle_alpha   90.00
_cell.angle_beta   90.00
_cell.angle_gamma   90.00
#
_symmetry.space_group_name_H-M   'P 1'
#
loop_
_entity.id
_entity.type
_entity.pdbx_description
1 polymer ?
#
loop_
_entity_poly.entity_id
_entity_poly.type
_entity_poly.pdbx_seq_one_letter_code
_entity_poly.pdbx_strand_id
1 'polypeptide(L)'
;MSIGDTERATQDRVVSFFKDRDILDYEYLGNLKDAANKNIREDRLRAYLRLSGYSQKVIDGAVTELVKAADDMTHGLYDANHKVYSLLKYGAKVKETADGAPKTVYFMDVETPTNNDFAIAEEVTVVDRQEKRPDLVIYVNGIAMAVIELKKSSVSVSNGIRQNLTNQKDGFIAPFFTTMQFCMAGNETEGLRYGTILTGEKYYMEWKPDGFHENEDERDPEDARIMAYFEKLDNLLLQQIYQMFDKKRFIDLIENFVVYDKGIKKICRYNQFYGIKRTQNRLAKQRGGIIWHTQGSGKTLTMVWLSKWILANCEEENPRVLIVTDRDDLDEQIEKTYIGVDEKITRTKSCDDLLQKLNSYDDSLLCFG
;
A
#
# COMPACT_ATOMS: atom_id res chain seq x y z
N MET A 1 -22.31 -9.96 -21.14
CA MET A 1 -22.46 -8.92 -20.09
C MET A 1 -23.72 -8.12 -20.36
N SER A 2 -24.67 -8.03 -19.43
CA SER A 2 -25.82 -7.15 -19.59
C SER A 2 -25.38 -5.71 -19.32
N ILE A 3 -25.39 -4.88 -20.37
CA ILE A 3 -25.20 -3.45 -20.24
C ILE A 3 -26.45 -2.93 -19.49
N GLY A 4 -26.34 -2.67 -18.17
CA GLY A 4 -27.41 -2.12 -17.38
C GLY A 4 -27.60 -2.69 -15.98
N ASP A 5 -26.62 -3.45 -15.47
CA ASP A 5 -26.65 -3.92 -14.09
C ASP A 5 -26.72 -2.73 -13.12
N THR A 6 -27.50 -2.88 -12.06
CA THR A 6 -27.62 -1.86 -11.01
C THR A 6 -26.30 -1.78 -10.22
N GLU A 7 -26.01 -0.65 -9.58
CA GLU A 7 -24.88 -0.48 -8.67
C GLU A 7 -24.86 -1.60 -7.60
N ARG A 8 -26.04 -1.98 -7.10
CA ARG A 8 -26.20 -3.09 -6.14
C ARG A 8 -25.75 -4.43 -6.72
N ALA A 9 -26.08 -4.74 -7.97
CA ALA A 9 -25.67 -6.00 -8.60
C ALA A 9 -24.15 -6.08 -8.78
N THR A 10 -23.50 -4.97 -9.12
CA THR A 10 -22.03 -4.88 -9.18
C THR A 10 -21.42 -5.09 -7.79
N GLN A 11 -21.97 -4.47 -6.75
CA GLN A 11 -21.54 -4.62 -5.36
C GLN A 11 -21.65 -6.07 -4.88
N ASP A 12 -22.80 -6.71 -5.10
CA ASP A 12 -23.07 -8.11 -4.72
C ASP A 12 -22.07 -9.07 -5.40
N ARG A 13 -21.73 -8.80 -6.67
CA ARG A 13 -20.75 -9.58 -7.42
C ARG A 13 -19.35 -9.41 -6.86
N VAL A 14 -18.92 -8.19 -6.56
CA VAL A 14 -17.61 -7.89 -5.95
C VAL A 14 -17.53 -8.51 -4.56
N VAL A 15 -18.54 -8.37 -3.71
CA VAL A 15 -18.57 -9.00 -2.38
C VAL A 15 -18.49 -10.53 -2.49
N SER A 16 -19.21 -11.14 -3.43
CA SER A 16 -19.17 -12.58 -3.66
C SER A 16 -17.76 -13.03 -4.08
N PHE A 17 -17.09 -12.24 -4.93
CA PHE A 17 -15.74 -12.51 -5.39
C PHE A 17 -14.70 -12.45 -4.26
N PHE A 18 -14.81 -11.49 -3.35
CA PHE A 18 -13.95 -11.41 -2.16
C PHE A 18 -14.16 -12.58 -1.20
N LYS A 19 -15.39 -13.05 -1.04
CA LYS A 19 -15.77 -14.13 -0.11
C LYS A 19 -15.42 -15.53 -0.62
N ASP A 20 -15.24 -15.67 -1.93
CA ASP A 20 -14.99 -16.98 -2.53
C ASP A 20 -13.67 -17.53 -2.02
N ARG A 21 -13.74 -18.74 -1.41
CA ARG A 21 -12.59 -19.40 -0.77
C ARG A 21 -11.52 -19.84 -1.75
N ASP A 22 -11.91 -20.08 -2.99
CA ASP A 22 -11.01 -20.50 -4.06
C ASP A 22 -10.36 -19.30 -4.77
N ILE A 23 -10.80 -18.05 -4.44
CA ILE A 23 -10.35 -16.84 -5.09
C ILE A 23 -9.56 -15.94 -4.13
N LEU A 24 -10.24 -15.11 -3.32
CA LEU A 24 -9.61 -14.17 -2.40
C LEU A 24 -9.73 -14.60 -0.94
N ASP A 25 -10.79 -15.32 -0.59
CA ASP A 25 -11.03 -15.87 0.75
C ASP A 25 -10.95 -14.82 1.87
N TYR A 26 -11.69 -13.70 1.68
CA TYR A 26 -11.86 -12.66 2.70
C TYR A 26 -13.09 -12.95 3.54
N GLU A 27 -13.01 -12.75 4.85
CA GLU A 27 -14.18 -12.85 5.71
C GLU A 27 -15.17 -11.72 5.42
N TYR A 28 -16.44 -12.06 5.26
CA TYR A 28 -17.48 -11.08 5.07
C TYR A 28 -18.08 -10.64 6.40
N LEU A 29 -17.90 -9.35 6.75
CA LEU A 29 -18.39 -8.78 8.01
C LEU A 29 -19.85 -8.34 7.96
N GLY A 30 -20.51 -8.45 6.80
CA GLY A 30 -21.89 -8.06 6.61
C GLY A 30 -22.06 -6.63 6.10
N ASN A 31 -23.33 -6.24 6.01
CA ASN A 31 -23.76 -4.88 5.72
C ASN A 31 -23.76 -4.08 7.03
N LEU A 32 -22.96 -3.02 7.10
CA LEU A 32 -22.73 -2.26 8.32
C LEU A 32 -23.46 -0.89 8.33
N LYS A 33 -24.61 -0.81 7.66
CA LYS A 33 -25.38 0.44 7.53
C LYS A 33 -26.07 0.89 8.81
N ASP A 34 -26.39 -0.03 9.72
CA ASP A 34 -27.28 0.23 10.87
C ASP A 34 -26.50 0.67 12.14
N ALA A 35 -25.16 0.81 12.08
CA ALA A 35 -24.35 1.23 13.20
C ALA A 35 -23.22 2.15 12.74
N ALA A 36 -22.84 3.11 13.59
CA ALA A 36 -21.65 3.91 13.36
C ALA A 36 -20.39 3.05 13.48
N ASN A 37 -19.54 3.10 12.47
CA ASN A 37 -18.32 2.31 12.40
C ASN A 37 -17.08 3.20 12.46
N LYS A 38 -15.98 2.61 12.95
CA LYS A 38 -14.65 3.22 12.98
C LYS A 38 -13.72 2.55 11.98
N ASN A 39 -12.62 3.23 11.67
CA ASN A 39 -11.55 2.70 10.82
C ASN A 39 -10.70 1.61 11.51
N ILE A 40 -10.80 1.46 12.83
CA ILE A 40 -10.16 0.39 13.59
C ILE A 40 -11.23 -0.40 14.35
N ARG A 41 -11.34 -1.67 14.06
CA ARG A 41 -12.15 -2.66 14.79
C ARG A 41 -11.26 -3.30 15.84
N GLU A 42 -11.26 -2.68 17.02
CA GLU A 42 -10.34 -3.08 18.09
C GLU A 42 -10.53 -4.52 18.55
N ASP A 43 -11.74 -5.06 18.50
CA ASP A 43 -12.05 -6.46 18.83
C ASP A 43 -11.24 -7.43 17.95
N ARG A 44 -11.20 -7.19 16.65
CA ARG A 44 -10.47 -8.02 15.69
C ARG A 44 -8.96 -7.81 15.82
N LEU A 45 -8.53 -6.55 15.92
CA LEU A 45 -7.11 -6.23 16.10
C LEU A 45 -6.53 -6.90 17.36
N ARG A 46 -7.26 -6.82 18.45
CA ARG A 46 -6.86 -7.49 19.71
C ARG A 46 -6.84 -9.01 19.58
N ALA A 47 -7.78 -9.59 18.84
CA ALA A 47 -7.80 -11.03 18.56
C ALA A 47 -6.56 -11.45 17.77
N TYR A 48 -6.22 -10.74 16.70
CA TYR A 48 -5.00 -10.98 15.92
C TYR A 48 -3.74 -10.87 16.77
N LEU A 49 -3.59 -9.81 17.56
CA LEU A 49 -2.41 -9.61 18.42
C LEU A 49 -2.27 -10.70 19.51
N ARG A 50 -3.38 -11.24 20.02
CA ARG A 50 -3.34 -12.40 20.94
C ARG A 50 -2.83 -13.65 20.24
N LEU A 51 -3.31 -13.92 19.02
CA LEU A 51 -2.84 -15.04 18.20
C LEU A 51 -1.36 -14.92 17.85
N SER A 52 -0.85 -13.69 17.70
CA SER A 52 0.57 -13.39 17.51
C SER A 52 1.40 -13.53 18.78
N GLY A 53 0.81 -13.92 19.92
CA GLY A 53 1.52 -14.24 21.17
C GLY A 53 1.88 -13.05 22.06
N TYR A 54 1.32 -11.86 21.82
CA TYR A 54 1.54 -10.70 22.69
C TYR A 54 0.72 -10.78 23.98
N SER A 55 1.30 -10.34 25.10
CA SER A 55 0.58 -10.25 26.38
C SER A 55 -0.49 -9.15 26.35
N GLN A 56 -1.53 -9.30 27.18
CA GLN A 56 -2.65 -8.35 27.23
C GLN A 56 -2.18 -6.90 27.44
N LYS A 57 -1.20 -6.69 28.33
CA LYS A 57 -0.67 -5.34 28.60
C LYS A 57 0.04 -4.72 27.39
N VAL A 58 0.79 -5.52 26.64
CA VAL A 58 1.47 -5.11 25.41
C VAL A 58 0.44 -4.80 24.33
N ILE A 59 -0.61 -5.62 24.20
CA ILE A 59 -1.73 -5.38 23.28
C ILE A 59 -2.43 -4.07 23.61
N ASP A 60 -2.75 -3.82 24.89
CA ASP A 60 -3.43 -2.59 25.32
C ASP A 60 -2.60 -1.34 24.97
N GLY A 61 -1.30 -1.39 25.20
CA GLY A 61 -0.37 -0.31 24.85
C GLY A 61 -0.32 -0.05 23.34
N ALA A 62 -0.14 -1.11 22.55
CA ALA A 62 -0.03 -1.00 21.09
C ALA A 62 -1.33 -0.50 20.43
N VAL A 63 -2.47 -1.04 20.84
CA VAL A 63 -3.78 -0.60 20.34
C VAL A 63 -4.04 0.84 20.71
N THR A 64 -3.72 1.24 21.95
CA THR A 64 -3.87 2.65 22.39
C THR A 64 -3.01 3.59 21.55
N GLU A 65 -1.76 3.21 21.24
CA GLU A 65 -0.86 4.02 20.42
C GLU A 65 -1.39 4.17 18.98
N LEU A 66 -1.86 3.08 18.38
CA LEU A 66 -2.42 3.10 17.02
C LEU A 66 -3.71 3.94 16.94
N VAL A 67 -4.64 3.74 17.89
CA VAL A 67 -5.91 4.51 17.94
C VAL A 67 -5.61 5.99 18.15
N LYS A 68 -4.70 6.34 19.07
CA LYS A 68 -4.27 7.72 19.29
C LYS A 68 -3.68 8.35 18.02
N ALA A 69 -2.86 7.61 17.28
CA ALA A 69 -2.30 8.09 16.00
C ALA A 69 -3.40 8.30 14.94
N ALA A 70 -4.38 7.39 14.88
CA ALA A 70 -5.50 7.46 13.94
C ALA A 70 -6.47 8.62 14.27
N ASP A 71 -6.66 8.95 15.55
CA ASP A 71 -7.55 10.02 15.99
C ASP A 71 -6.88 11.40 15.98
N ASP A 72 -5.55 11.48 15.82
CA ASP A 72 -4.79 12.75 15.86
C ASP A 72 -4.87 13.51 14.53
N MET A 73 -5.96 14.22 14.33
CA MET A 73 -6.18 15.10 13.16
C MET A 73 -5.62 16.51 13.33
N THR A 74 -4.79 16.78 14.35
CA THR A 74 -4.28 18.12 14.68
C THR A 74 -3.57 18.80 13.50
N HIS A 75 -2.82 18.03 12.71
CA HIS A 75 -2.10 18.50 11.52
C HIS A 75 -2.74 18.04 10.21
N GLY A 76 -3.96 17.52 10.26
CA GLY A 76 -4.75 17.08 9.12
C GLY A 76 -4.52 15.63 8.73
N LEU A 77 -5.25 15.20 7.68
CA LEU A 77 -5.33 13.81 7.26
C LEU A 77 -3.98 13.22 6.82
N TYR A 78 -3.14 14.00 6.12
CA TYR A 78 -1.84 13.51 5.66
C TYR A 78 -0.94 13.09 6.83
N ASP A 79 -0.77 13.97 7.83
CA ASP A 79 0.11 13.70 8.97
C ASP A 79 -0.42 12.57 9.86
N ALA A 80 -1.73 12.52 10.09
CA ALA A 80 -2.36 11.41 10.83
C ALA A 80 -2.16 10.07 10.11
N ASN A 81 -2.39 10.02 8.80
CA ASN A 81 -2.20 8.81 8.00
C ASN A 81 -0.71 8.41 7.94
N HIS A 82 0.22 9.37 7.89
CA HIS A 82 1.66 9.08 7.93
C HIS A 82 2.08 8.47 9.27
N LYS A 83 1.58 9.00 10.40
CA LYS A 83 1.82 8.41 11.73
C LYS A 83 1.28 6.98 11.82
N VAL A 84 0.06 6.75 11.36
CA VAL A 84 -0.53 5.40 11.31
C VAL A 84 0.31 4.47 10.43
N TYR A 85 0.66 4.90 9.22
CA TYR A 85 1.50 4.10 8.32
C TYR A 85 2.86 3.75 8.93
N SER A 86 3.49 4.68 9.65
CA SER A 86 4.75 4.42 10.35
C SER A 86 4.60 3.33 11.40
N LEU A 87 3.47 3.30 12.14
CA LEU A 87 3.16 2.24 13.08
C LEU A 87 2.87 0.90 12.38
N LEU A 88 2.18 0.91 11.24
CA LEU A 88 1.94 -0.30 10.46
C LEU A 88 3.25 -0.90 9.95
N LYS A 89 4.18 -0.07 9.50
CA LYS A 89 5.44 -0.50 8.90
C LYS A 89 6.51 -0.88 9.93
N TYR A 90 6.69 -0.08 10.97
CA TYR A 90 7.78 -0.26 11.94
C TYR A 90 7.31 -0.82 13.27
N GLY A 91 6.02 -1.03 13.45
CA GLY A 91 5.41 -1.48 14.69
C GLY A 91 5.36 -0.41 15.78
N ALA A 92 4.59 -0.69 16.83
CA ALA A 92 4.54 0.11 18.05
C ALA A 92 5.56 -0.40 19.07
N LYS A 93 6.26 0.50 19.75
CA LYS A 93 7.25 0.15 20.79
C LYS A 93 6.62 0.25 22.19
N VAL A 94 6.23 -0.87 22.75
CA VAL A 94 5.51 -0.95 24.03
C VAL A 94 6.37 -1.61 25.12
N LYS A 95 6.41 -0.97 26.30
CA LYS A 95 7.04 -1.55 27.50
C LYS A 95 6.03 -2.37 28.30
N GLU A 96 6.35 -3.62 28.58
CA GLU A 96 5.53 -4.49 29.43
C GLU A 96 5.64 -4.13 30.91
N THR A 97 6.83 -3.71 31.35
CA THR A 97 7.11 -3.20 32.70
C THR A 97 7.81 -1.84 32.61
N ALA A 98 7.76 -1.05 33.67
CA ALA A 98 8.37 0.29 33.71
C ALA A 98 9.88 0.24 33.36
N ASP A 99 10.60 -0.74 33.90
CA ASP A 99 12.04 -0.91 33.72
C ASP A 99 12.41 -1.90 32.59
N GLY A 100 11.40 -2.47 31.90
CA GLY A 100 11.60 -3.46 30.84
C GLY A 100 12.04 -2.83 29.51
N ALA A 101 12.75 -3.62 28.72
CA ALA A 101 13.04 -3.24 27.33
C ALA A 101 11.71 -3.15 26.52
N PRO A 102 11.58 -2.18 25.62
CA PRO A 102 10.40 -2.09 24.76
C PRO A 102 10.35 -3.28 23.80
N LYS A 103 9.15 -3.85 23.64
CA LYS A 103 8.85 -4.85 22.60
C LYS A 103 8.25 -4.12 21.40
N THR A 104 8.68 -4.48 20.21
CA THR A 104 8.02 -4.04 18.96
C THR A 104 6.80 -4.93 18.70
N VAL A 105 5.65 -4.31 18.51
CA VAL A 105 4.38 -4.96 18.18
C VAL A 105 4.02 -4.65 16.76
N TYR A 106 4.00 -5.66 15.91
CA TYR A 106 3.62 -5.53 14.51
C TYR A 106 2.12 -5.74 14.33
N PHE A 107 1.49 -4.84 13.59
CA PHE A 107 0.05 -4.88 13.31
C PHE A 107 -0.31 -5.72 12.09
N MET A 108 0.69 -6.15 11.33
CA MET A 108 0.57 -7.04 10.17
C MET A 108 1.73 -8.03 10.16
N ASP A 109 1.45 -9.25 9.69
CA ASP A 109 2.47 -10.24 9.35
C ASP A 109 2.85 -10.06 7.88
N VAL A 110 4.04 -9.51 7.64
CA VAL A 110 4.56 -9.27 6.29
C VAL A 110 5.36 -10.45 5.75
N GLU A 111 5.90 -11.29 6.63
CA GLU A 111 6.68 -12.48 6.27
C GLU A 111 5.75 -13.60 5.79
N THR A 112 4.64 -13.80 6.50
CA THR A 112 3.61 -14.77 6.12
C THR A 112 2.26 -14.05 5.98
N PRO A 113 2.02 -13.34 4.86
CA PRO A 113 0.83 -12.52 4.66
C PRO A 113 -0.50 -13.21 4.90
N THR A 114 -0.55 -14.54 4.69
CA THR A 114 -1.75 -15.36 4.92
C THR A 114 -2.11 -15.55 6.40
N ASN A 115 -1.23 -15.21 7.33
CA ASN A 115 -1.53 -15.20 8.78
C ASN A 115 -2.39 -14.01 9.19
N ASN A 116 -2.51 -13.00 8.34
CA ASN A 116 -3.37 -11.85 8.62
C ASN A 116 -4.85 -12.20 8.46
N ASP A 117 -5.68 -11.53 9.24
CA ASP A 117 -7.13 -11.60 9.16
C ASP A 117 -7.63 -10.59 8.10
N PHE A 118 -8.01 -11.10 6.93
CA PHE A 118 -8.54 -10.29 5.84
C PHE A 118 -10.06 -10.30 5.86
N ALA A 119 -10.65 -9.12 5.81
CA ALA A 119 -12.11 -9.00 5.83
C ALA A 119 -12.62 -7.90 4.90
N ILE A 120 -13.88 -8.05 4.47
CA ILE A 120 -14.63 -7.06 3.70
C ILE A 120 -15.97 -6.78 4.36
N ALA A 121 -16.34 -5.49 4.39
CA ALA A 121 -17.66 -5.03 4.80
C ALA A 121 -18.29 -4.17 3.70
N GLU A 122 -19.62 -4.20 3.63
CA GLU A 122 -20.38 -3.35 2.72
C GLU A 122 -21.20 -2.30 3.47
N GLU A 123 -21.50 -1.18 2.78
CA GLU A 123 -22.37 -0.11 3.28
C GLU A 123 -21.95 0.38 4.69
N VAL A 124 -20.67 0.70 4.84
CA VAL A 124 -20.07 1.02 6.15
C VAL A 124 -20.46 2.44 6.56
N THR A 125 -21.46 2.57 7.44
CA THR A 125 -21.89 3.88 7.95
C THR A 125 -20.82 4.45 8.89
N VAL A 126 -20.28 5.60 8.53
CA VAL A 126 -19.33 6.38 9.31
C VAL A 126 -19.95 7.71 9.70
N VAL A 127 -19.92 8.03 10.98
CA VAL A 127 -20.46 9.29 11.54
C VAL A 127 -19.32 10.09 12.15
N ASP A 128 -19.11 11.27 11.59
CA ASP A 128 -18.24 12.29 12.14
C ASP A 128 -18.99 13.63 12.04
N ARG A 129 -18.53 14.60 11.30
CA ARG A 129 -19.27 15.86 11.07
C ARG A 129 -20.45 15.69 10.15
N GLN A 130 -20.40 14.71 9.29
CA GLN A 130 -21.50 14.21 8.49
C GLN A 130 -21.55 12.69 8.57
N GLU A 131 -22.71 12.14 8.26
CA GLU A 131 -22.86 10.72 8.03
C GLU A 131 -22.55 10.43 6.56
N LYS A 132 -21.63 9.49 6.31
CA LYS A 132 -21.30 8.96 4.99
C LYS A 132 -21.22 7.45 5.06
N ARG A 133 -21.38 6.82 3.90
CA ARG A 133 -21.44 5.38 3.81
C ARG A 133 -20.66 4.89 2.58
N PRO A 134 -19.36 4.64 2.74
CA PRO A 134 -18.58 3.94 1.74
C PRO A 134 -19.19 2.60 1.33
N ASP A 135 -19.18 2.30 0.03
CA ASP A 135 -19.81 1.09 -0.50
C ASP A 135 -19.13 -0.17 0.02
N LEU A 136 -17.79 -0.25 -0.07
CA LEU A 136 -16.98 -1.37 0.41
C LEU A 136 -15.77 -0.87 1.18
N VAL A 137 -15.46 -1.54 2.29
CA VAL A 137 -14.26 -1.31 3.09
C VAL A 137 -13.53 -2.62 3.31
N ILE A 138 -12.23 -2.62 3.05
CA ILE A 138 -11.33 -3.76 3.21
C ILE A 138 -10.53 -3.58 4.49
N TYR A 139 -10.54 -4.61 5.32
CA TYR A 139 -9.82 -4.64 6.60
C TYR A 139 -8.71 -5.67 6.57
N VAL A 140 -7.60 -5.34 7.24
CA VAL A 140 -6.54 -6.29 7.59
C VAL A 140 -6.35 -6.21 9.11
N ASN A 141 -6.50 -7.34 9.80
CA ASN A 141 -6.41 -7.42 11.27
C ASN A 141 -7.32 -6.41 11.99
N GLY A 142 -8.49 -6.13 11.42
CA GLY A 142 -9.44 -5.16 11.95
C GLY A 142 -9.12 -3.70 11.63
N ILE A 143 -8.04 -3.39 10.90
CA ILE A 143 -7.67 -2.05 10.48
C ILE A 143 -8.17 -1.82 9.05
N ALA A 144 -8.95 -0.76 8.82
CA ALA A 144 -9.45 -0.41 7.49
C ALA A 144 -8.29 0.08 6.60
N MET A 145 -7.96 -0.68 5.55
CA MET A 145 -6.82 -0.43 4.66
C MET A 145 -7.22 0.13 3.30
N ALA A 146 -8.42 -0.21 2.81
CA ALA A 146 -8.89 0.28 1.52
C ALA A 146 -10.38 0.55 1.53
N VAL A 147 -10.78 1.55 0.74
CA VAL A 147 -12.17 1.86 0.42
C VAL A 147 -12.38 1.77 -1.08
N ILE A 148 -13.51 1.18 -1.51
CA ILE A 148 -13.89 1.06 -2.91
C ILE A 148 -15.29 1.63 -3.07
N GLU A 149 -15.42 2.70 -3.87
CA GLU A 149 -16.70 3.25 -4.31
C GLU A 149 -17.09 2.64 -5.64
N LEU A 150 -18.24 2.00 -5.70
CA LEU A 150 -18.72 1.35 -6.91
C LEU A 150 -19.75 2.23 -7.63
N LYS A 151 -19.76 2.13 -8.94
CA LYS A 151 -20.75 2.81 -9.78
C LYS A 151 -21.33 1.82 -10.78
N LYS A 152 -22.60 2.03 -11.15
CA LYS A 152 -23.21 1.26 -12.25
C LYS A 152 -22.45 1.50 -13.55
N SER A 153 -22.46 0.52 -14.44
CA SER A 153 -21.71 0.53 -15.72
C SER A 153 -21.93 1.75 -16.61
N SER A 154 -23.08 2.43 -16.47
CA SER A 154 -23.43 3.65 -17.26
C SER A 154 -22.99 4.96 -16.58
N VAL A 155 -22.35 4.91 -15.41
CA VAL A 155 -21.83 6.08 -14.67
C VAL A 155 -20.33 6.01 -14.60
N SER A 156 -19.66 7.11 -14.98
CA SER A 156 -18.21 7.16 -14.95
C SER A 156 -17.64 6.90 -13.55
N VAL A 157 -16.56 6.14 -13.49
CA VAL A 157 -15.77 5.89 -12.28
C VAL A 157 -15.28 7.18 -11.62
N SER A 158 -15.10 8.25 -12.40
CA SER A 158 -14.77 9.58 -11.88
C SER A 158 -15.73 10.08 -10.79
N ASN A 159 -17.01 9.68 -10.84
CA ASN A 159 -17.98 10.05 -9.80
C ASN A 159 -17.67 9.37 -8.46
N GLY A 160 -17.26 8.11 -8.48
CA GLY A 160 -16.79 7.41 -7.27
C GLY A 160 -15.49 8.01 -6.72
N ILE A 161 -14.55 8.38 -7.60
CA ILE A 161 -13.32 9.08 -7.20
C ILE A 161 -13.65 10.40 -6.49
N ARG A 162 -14.55 11.21 -7.06
CA ARG A 162 -14.97 12.49 -6.46
C ARG A 162 -15.72 12.29 -5.14
N GLN A 163 -16.47 11.20 -5.01
CA GLN A 163 -17.12 10.83 -3.75
C GLN A 163 -16.07 10.54 -2.68
N ASN A 164 -15.07 9.72 -2.97
CA ASN A 164 -13.92 9.47 -2.09
C ASN A 164 -13.20 10.76 -1.68
N LEU A 165 -12.90 11.64 -2.64
CA LEU A 165 -12.24 12.91 -2.39
C LEU A 165 -13.09 13.85 -1.52
N THR A 166 -14.41 13.81 -1.69
CA THR A 166 -15.33 14.60 -0.87
C THR A 166 -15.37 14.08 0.58
N ASN A 167 -15.40 12.76 0.76
CA ASN A 167 -15.41 12.13 2.07
C ASN A 167 -14.14 12.43 2.89
N GLN A 168 -13.02 12.71 2.24
CA GLN A 168 -11.74 13.07 2.86
C GLN A 168 -11.60 14.55 3.26
N LYS A 169 -12.55 15.41 2.88
CA LYS A 169 -12.50 16.83 3.23
C LYS A 169 -12.84 17.05 4.69
N ASP A 170 -12.30 18.14 5.23
CA ASP A 170 -12.75 18.65 6.53
C ASP A 170 -14.26 18.96 6.48
N GLY A 171 -14.97 18.57 7.55
CA GLY A 171 -16.44 18.67 7.61
C GLY A 171 -17.19 17.44 7.08
N PHE A 172 -16.49 16.40 6.58
CA PHE A 172 -17.06 15.10 6.21
C PHE A 172 -16.58 14.00 7.18
N ILE A 173 -16.00 12.91 6.66
CA ILE A 173 -15.54 11.77 7.45
C ILE A 173 -14.02 11.57 7.32
N ALA A 174 -13.26 12.66 7.22
CA ALA A 174 -11.81 12.62 7.06
C ALA A 174 -11.08 11.72 8.08
N PRO A 175 -11.45 11.68 9.39
CA PRO A 175 -10.81 10.79 10.35
C PRO A 175 -10.89 9.31 10.01
N PHE A 176 -11.91 8.87 9.27
CA PHE A 176 -12.02 7.49 8.81
C PHE A 176 -10.90 7.10 7.84
N PHE A 177 -10.33 8.07 7.14
CA PHE A 177 -9.27 7.85 6.14
C PHE A 177 -7.86 7.84 6.74
N THR A 178 -7.68 8.03 8.02
CA THR A 178 -6.34 8.05 8.65
C THR A 178 -5.63 6.71 8.59
N THR A 179 -6.35 5.60 8.45
CA THR A 179 -5.77 4.26 8.29
C THR A 179 -5.68 3.81 6.83
N MET A 180 -6.39 4.49 5.89
CA MET A 180 -6.50 4.05 4.51
C MET A 180 -5.18 4.09 3.77
N GLN A 181 -4.82 2.98 3.15
CA GLN A 181 -3.69 2.88 2.25
C GLN A 181 -4.14 3.09 0.81
N PHE A 182 -5.32 2.62 0.46
CA PHE A 182 -5.90 2.76 -0.86
C PHE A 182 -7.29 3.41 -0.82
N CYS A 183 -7.52 4.33 -1.76
CA CYS A 183 -8.82 4.91 -2.07
C CYS A 183 -9.14 4.55 -3.52
N MET A 184 -10.20 3.78 -3.75
CA MET A 184 -10.48 3.20 -5.04
C MET A 184 -11.90 3.50 -5.48
N ALA A 185 -12.12 3.49 -6.79
CA ALA A 185 -13.45 3.53 -7.38
C ALA A 185 -13.50 2.63 -8.62
N GLY A 186 -14.64 2.04 -8.92
CA GLY A 186 -14.75 1.13 -10.04
C GLY A 186 -16.16 0.93 -10.57
N ASN A 187 -16.22 0.43 -11.80
CA ASN A 187 -17.41 -0.15 -12.41
C ASN A 187 -16.99 -1.25 -13.39
N GLU A 188 -17.95 -1.99 -13.91
CA GLU A 188 -17.66 -3.12 -14.80
C GLU A 188 -17.18 -2.72 -16.20
N THR A 189 -17.46 -1.49 -16.64
CA THR A 189 -17.08 -0.99 -17.96
C THR A 189 -15.69 -0.36 -17.97
N GLU A 190 -15.40 0.49 -16.97
CA GLU A 190 -14.12 1.22 -16.90
C GLU A 190 -13.09 0.50 -16.00
N GLY A 191 -13.50 -0.55 -15.28
CA GLY A 191 -12.67 -1.28 -14.33
C GLY A 191 -12.42 -0.52 -13.04
N LEU A 192 -11.33 -0.84 -12.35
CA LEU A 192 -10.91 -0.25 -11.07
C LEU A 192 -9.90 0.88 -11.29
N ARG A 193 -10.11 1.99 -10.61
CA ARG A 193 -9.13 3.07 -10.48
C ARG A 193 -8.67 3.13 -9.03
N TYR A 194 -7.37 3.26 -8.81
CA TYR A 194 -6.78 3.32 -7.48
C TYR A 194 -5.94 4.58 -7.28
N GLY A 195 -5.96 5.05 -6.09
CA GLY A 195 -5.14 6.11 -5.55
C GLY A 195 -4.97 5.89 -4.05
N THR A 196 -4.55 6.91 -3.35
CA THR A 196 -4.45 6.91 -1.90
C THR A 196 -5.14 8.17 -1.35
N ILE A 197 -4.99 8.43 -0.06
CA ILE A 197 -5.55 9.65 0.53
C ILE A 197 -5.09 10.90 -0.24
N LEU A 198 -5.99 11.86 -0.40
CA LEU A 198 -5.73 13.16 -1.02
C LEU A 198 -5.19 13.10 -2.47
N THR A 199 -5.21 11.94 -3.11
CA THR A 199 -4.81 11.80 -4.51
C THR A 199 -5.83 12.51 -5.41
N GLY A 200 -5.43 13.58 -6.10
CA GLY A 200 -6.31 14.29 -7.03
C GLY A 200 -6.82 13.38 -8.16
N GLU A 201 -8.06 13.60 -8.62
CA GLU A 201 -8.78 12.76 -9.60
C GLU A 201 -7.92 12.35 -10.80
N LYS A 202 -7.20 13.30 -11.41
CA LYS A 202 -6.34 13.07 -12.59
C LYS A 202 -5.13 12.16 -12.34
N TYR A 203 -4.83 11.84 -11.09
CA TYR A 203 -3.70 10.99 -10.69
C TYR A 203 -4.14 9.60 -10.25
N TYR A 204 -5.45 9.30 -10.27
CA TYR A 204 -5.90 7.94 -10.10
C TYR A 204 -5.40 7.07 -11.24
N MET A 205 -4.96 5.88 -10.89
CA MET A 205 -4.25 4.97 -11.79
C MET A 205 -5.11 3.74 -12.08
N GLU A 206 -4.78 3.08 -13.17
CA GLU A 206 -5.32 1.77 -13.52
C GLU A 206 -4.23 0.71 -13.31
N TRP A 207 -4.58 -0.40 -12.68
CA TRP A 207 -3.68 -1.53 -12.62
C TRP A 207 -3.80 -2.33 -13.90
N LYS A 208 -2.67 -2.59 -14.55
CA LYS A 208 -2.60 -3.40 -15.76
C LYS A 208 -1.79 -4.66 -15.49
N PRO A 209 -2.15 -5.78 -16.14
CA PRO A 209 -1.35 -6.98 -16.03
C PRO A 209 0.06 -6.79 -16.59
N ASP A 210 0.97 -7.61 -16.14
CA ASP A 210 2.32 -7.65 -16.71
C ASP A 210 2.28 -8.15 -18.16
N GLY A 211 2.46 -7.24 -19.11
CA GLY A 211 2.44 -7.53 -20.56
C GLY A 211 3.74 -8.09 -21.12
N PHE A 212 4.76 -8.31 -20.28
CA PHE A 212 6.05 -8.82 -20.74
C PHE A 212 6.10 -10.34 -20.68
N HIS A 213 6.15 -10.98 -21.84
CA HIS A 213 6.15 -12.45 -22.00
C HIS A 213 7.53 -13.03 -22.34
N GLU A 214 8.62 -12.22 -22.38
CA GLU A 214 9.87 -12.65 -23.01
C GLU A 214 10.68 -13.70 -22.25
N ASN A 215 10.51 -13.86 -20.93
CA ASN A 215 11.18 -14.95 -20.20
C ASN A 215 10.29 -15.41 -19.03
N GLU A 216 9.58 -16.51 -19.21
CA GLU A 216 8.79 -17.15 -18.14
C GLU A 216 9.63 -17.49 -16.89
N ASP A 217 10.93 -17.81 -17.08
CA ASP A 217 11.88 -18.11 -16.00
C ASP A 217 12.22 -16.91 -15.12
N GLU A 218 11.90 -15.70 -15.53
CA GLU A 218 12.15 -14.44 -14.77
C GLU A 218 10.89 -13.89 -14.10
N ARG A 219 9.72 -14.50 -14.35
CA ARG A 219 8.48 -14.09 -13.72
C ARG A 219 8.46 -14.54 -12.25
N ASP A 220 8.02 -13.66 -11.37
CA ASP A 220 7.74 -14.05 -9.99
C ASP A 220 6.67 -15.15 -9.97
N PRO A 221 6.87 -16.27 -9.24
CA PRO A 221 5.88 -17.34 -9.16
C PRO A 221 4.49 -16.87 -8.71
N GLU A 222 4.43 -15.88 -7.85
CA GLU A 222 3.19 -15.24 -7.40
C GLU A 222 2.48 -14.52 -8.55
N ASP A 223 3.24 -13.74 -9.35
CA ASP A 223 2.71 -13.09 -10.54
C ASP A 223 2.22 -14.09 -11.57
N ALA A 224 2.93 -15.21 -11.77
CA ALA A 224 2.50 -16.26 -12.67
C ALA A 224 1.17 -16.89 -12.22
N ARG A 225 1.00 -17.15 -10.93
CA ARG A 225 -0.23 -17.68 -10.33
C ARG A 225 -1.41 -16.69 -10.53
N ILE A 226 -1.20 -15.43 -10.25
CA ILE A 226 -2.21 -14.39 -10.40
C ILE A 226 -2.61 -14.23 -11.87
N MET A 227 -1.66 -14.27 -12.79
CA MET A 227 -1.94 -14.16 -14.24
C MET A 227 -2.73 -15.36 -14.77
N ALA A 228 -2.39 -16.58 -14.35
CA ALA A 228 -3.10 -17.79 -14.77
C ALA A 228 -4.58 -17.79 -14.34
N TYR A 229 -4.93 -17.11 -13.24
CA TYR A 229 -6.32 -16.92 -12.84
C TYR A 229 -6.97 -15.72 -13.56
N PHE A 230 -6.23 -14.62 -13.72
CA PHE A 230 -6.66 -13.42 -14.42
C PHE A 230 -7.20 -13.73 -15.82
N GLU A 231 -6.52 -14.59 -16.60
CA GLU A 231 -6.90 -14.96 -17.94
C GLU A 231 -8.25 -15.71 -18.02
N LYS A 232 -8.73 -16.26 -16.90
CA LYS A 232 -10.03 -16.94 -16.81
C LYS A 232 -11.20 -16.00 -16.53
N LEU A 233 -10.90 -14.76 -16.11
CA LEU A 233 -11.92 -13.77 -15.80
C LEU A 233 -12.23 -12.91 -17.02
N ASP A 234 -13.50 -12.79 -17.35
CA ASP A 234 -14.00 -11.95 -18.46
C ASP A 234 -14.52 -10.58 -18.02
N ASN A 235 -14.33 -10.22 -16.73
CA ASN A 235 -14.77 -8.97 -16.14
C ASN A 235 -13.56 -8.13 -15.69
N LEU A 236 -13.36 -6.97 -16.33
CA LEU A 236 -12.20 -6.11 -16.08
C LEU A 236 -12.10 -5.64 -14.61
N LEU A 237 -13.23 -5.31 -13.96
CA LEU A 237 -13.24 -4.90 -12.57
C LEU A 237 -12.74 -6.02 -11.65
N LEU A 238 -13.25 -7.26 -11.84
CA LEU A 238 -12.83 -8.41 -11.04
C LEU A 238 -11.37 -8.82 -11.33
N GLN A 239 -10.93 -8.70 -12.58
CA GLN A 239 -9.53 -8.90 -12.95
C GLN A 239 -8.59 -7.99 -12.17
N GLN A 240 -8.92 -6.70 -12.09
CA GLN A 240 -8.09 -5.71 -11.40
C GLN A 240 -8.19 -5.84 -9.87
N ILE A 241 -9.38 -6.17 -9.35
CA ILE A 241 -9.55 -6.50 -7.93
C ILE A 241 -8.67 -7.70 -7.56
N TYR A 242 -8.71 -8.78 -8.33
CA TYR A 242 -7.90 -9.96 -8.05
C TYR A 242 -6.41 -9.64 -7.99
N GLN A 243 -5.91 -8.86 -8.96
CA GLN A 243 -4.51 -8.48 -9.00
C GLN A 243 -4.06 -7.62 -7.81
N MET A 244 -4.92 -6.75 -7.29
CA MET A 244 -4.54 -5.84 -6.21
C MET A 244 -4.83 -6.41 -4.82
N PHE A 245 -5.83 -7.28 -4.68
CA PHE A 245 -6.29 -7.80 -3.39
C PHE A 245 -5.91 -9.27 -3.15
N ASP A 246 -5.11 -9.90 -4.02
CA ASP A 246 -4.41 -11.11 -3.60
C ASP A 246 -3.68 -10.84 -2.28
N LYS A 247 -3.85 -11.69 -1.28
CA LYS A 247 -3.42 -11.45 0.11
C LYS A 247 -1.95 -11.05 0.22
N LYS A 248 -1.09 -11.76 -0.49
CA LYS A 248 0.36 -11.51 -0.47
C LYS A 248 0.70 -10.20 -1.17
N ARG A 249 0.12 -9.98 -2.36
CA ARG A 249 0.35 -8.74 -3.12
C ARG A 249 -0.19 -7.53 -2.39
N PHE A 250 -1.36 -7.63 -1.75
CA PHE A 250 -1.95 -6.52 -1.03
C PHE A 250 -1.06 -6.07 0.14
N ILE A 251 -0.52 -7.01 0.92
CA ILE A 251 0.45 -6.70 1.98
C ILE A 251 1.75 -6.14 1.40
N ASP A 252 2.29 -6.72 0.33
CA ASP A 252 3.51 -6.22 -0.33
C ASP A 252 3.34 -4.78 -0.84
N LEU A 253 2.19 -4.46 -1.43
CA LEU A 253 1.87 -3.09 -1.87
C LEU A 253 1.86 -2.10 -0.70
N ILE A 254 1.28 -2.47 0.43
CA ILE A 254 1.24 -1.62 1.63
C ILE A 254 2.65 -1.45 2.21
N GLU A 255 3.40 -2.53 2.34
CA GLU A 255 4.70 -2.56 3.00
C GLU A 255 5.79 -1.88 2.18
N ASN A 256 5.88 -2.21 0.89
CA ASN A 256 7.05 -1.89 0.06
C ASN A 256 6.81 -0.82 -0.99
N PHE A 257 5.54 -0.43 -1.28
CA PHE A 257 5.23 0.42 -2.42
C PHE A 257 4.46 1.71 -2.09
N VAL A 258 4.51 2.13 -0.83
CA VAL A 258 3.98 3.40 -0.34
C VAL A 258 5.13 4.32 0.05
N VAL A 259 5.04 5.60 -0.30
CA VAL A 259 5.96 6.65 0.15
C VAL A 259 5.20 7.93 0.47
N TYR A 260 5.74 8.70 1.40
CA TYR A 260 5.26 10.03 1.76
C TYR A 260 6.29 11.04 1.29
N ASP A 261 5.93 11.88 0.32
CA ASP A 261 6.82 12.84 -0.34
C ASP A 261 6.27 14.24 -0.19
N LYS A 262 6.81 15.01 0.78
CA LYS A 262 6.51 16.44 1.00
C LYS A 262 5.02 16.77 1.00
N GLY A 263 4.24 16.09 1.83
CA GLY A 263 2.80 16.32 1.97
C GLY A 263 1.94 15.55 0.96
N ILE A 264 2.54 14.71 0.11
CA ILE A 264 1.83 13.87 -0.85
C ILE A 264 2.15 12.40 -0.59
N LYS A 265 1.13 11.62 -0.23
CA LYS A 265 1.24 10.16 -0.20
C LYS A 265 1.19 9.62 -1.63
N LYS A 266 2.08 8.71 -1.96
CA LYS A 266 2.17 8.08 -3.29
C LYS A 266 2.24 6.56 -3.14
N ILE A 267 1.64 5.88 -4.09
CA ILE A 267 1.72 4.43 -4.28
C ILE A 267 2.26 4.13 -5.68
N CYS A 268 2.81 2.95 -5.87
CA CYS A 268 3.43 2.59 -7.15
C CYS A 268 2.41 2.45 -8.28
N ARG A 269 2.89 2.59 -9.49
CA ARG A 269 2.22 2.16 -10.72
C ARG A 269 2.54 0.69 -10.99
N TYR A 270 1.68 -0.01 -11.72
CA TYR A 270 1.90 -1.41 -12.08
C TYR A 270 3.28 -1.68 -12.73
N ASN A 271 3.74 -0.79 -13.63
CA ASN A 271 5.04 -0.95 -14.29
C ASN A 271 6.23 -0.78 -13.31
N GLN A 272 6.09 0.07 -12.29
CA GLN A 272 7.09 0.21 -11.23
C GLN A 272 7.12 -1.05 -10.37
N PHE A 273 5.95 -1.55 -9.97
CA PHE A 273 5.83 -2.79 -9.21
C PHE A 273 6.52 -3.96 -9.93
N TYR A 274 6.12 -4.26 -11.16
CA TYR A 274 6.70 -5.38 -11.91
C TYR A 274 8.19 -5.21 -12.21
N GLY A 275 8.64 -3.98 -12.50
CA GLY A 275 10.06 -3.70 -12.68
C GLY A 275 10.89 -4.01 -11.44
N ILE A 276 10.37 -3.65 -10.26
CA ILE A 276 11.02 -3.93 -8.97
C ILE A 276 11.00 -5.44 -8.67
N LYS A 277 9.84 -6.10 -8.78
CA LYS A 277 9.73 -7.57 -8.53
C LYS A 277 10.69 -8.38 -9.40
N ARG A 278 10.79 -8.05 -10.68
CA ARG A 278 11.78 -8.68 -11.57
C ARG A 278 13.22 -8.41 -11.16
N THR A 279 13.50 -7.19 -10.71
CA THR A 279 14.84 -6.85 -10.23
C THR A 279 15.18 -7.64 -8.96
N GLN A 280 14.25 -7.80 -8.03
CA GLN A 280 14.40 -8.63 -6.83
C GLN A 280 14.76 -10.08 -7.23
N ASN A 281 14.04 -10.67 -8.18
CA ASN A 281 14.31 -12.02 -8.68
C ASN A 281 15.69 -12.16 -9.37
N ARG A 282 16.14 -11.10 -10.06
CA ARG A 282 17.46 -11.10 -10.68
C ARG A 282 18.57 -10.94 -9.66
N LEU A 283 18.38 -10.09 -8.65
CA LEU A 283 19.33 -9.94 -7.54
C LEU A 283 19.50 -11.25 -6.76
N ALA A 284 18.41 -11.96 -6.46
CA ALA A 284 18.50 -13.28 -5.82
C ALA A 284 19.31 -14.30 -6.64
N LYS A 285 19.40 -14.13 -7.97
CA LYS A 285 20.22 -14.93 -8.88
C LYS A 285 21.60 -14.30 -9.16
N GLN A 286 21.98 -13.23 -8.44
CA GLN A 286 23.20 -12.43 -8.64
C GLN A 286 23.37 -11.93 -10.09
N ARG A 287 22.25 -11.48 -10.71
CA ARG A 287 22.22 -11.00 -12.10
C ARG A 287 21.87 -9.54 -12.16
N GLY A 288 22.57 -8.78 -12.98
CA GLY A 288 22.22 -7.42 -13.35
C GLY A 288 21.09 -7.37 -14.39
N GLY A 289 20.65 -6.14 -14.75
CA GLY A 289 19.60 -5.96 -15.74
C GLY A 289 19.37 -4.50 -16.12
N ILE A 290 18.39 -4.29 -16.99
CA ILE A 290 17.92 -2.97 -17.43
C ILE A 290 16.44 -2.87 -17.15
N ILE A 291 16.03 -1.81 -16.43
CA ILE A 291 14.64 -1.41 -16.29
C ILE A 291 14.36 -0.35 -17.36
N TRP A 292 13.64 -0.73 -18.40
CA TRP A 292 13.29 0.16 -19.50
C TRP A 292 11.92 0.79 -19.27
N HIS A 293 11.90 2.01 -18.78
CA HIS A 293 10.67 2.79 -18.59
C HIS A 293 10.69 4.07 -19.41
N THR A 294 9.52 4.46 -19.97
CA THR A 294 9.35 5.69 -20.71
C THR A 294 9.60 6.94 -19.86
N GLN A 295 9.82 8.09 -20.49
CA GLN A 295 9.91 9.36 -19.78
C GLN A 295 8.58 9.65 -19.02
N GLY A 296 8.67 10.18 -17.81
CA GLY A 296 7.49 10.48 -16.98
C GLY A 296 6.86 9.27 -16.28
N SER A 297 7.40 8.05 -16.41
CA SER A 297 6.90 6.84 -15.74
C SER A 297 7.19 6.77 -14.24
N GLY A 298 7.98 7.73 -13.69
CA GLY A 298 8.36 7.75 -12.28
C GLY A 298 9.61 6.94 -11.95
N LYS A 299 10.59 6.87 -12.86
CA LYS A 299 11.86 6.13 -12.67
C LYS A 299 12.56 6.43 -11.34
N THR A 300 12.58 7.68 -10.90
CA THR A 300 13.21 8.07 -9.63
C THR A 300 12.54 7.38 -8.42
N LEU A 301 11.20 7.30 -8.41
CA LEU A 301 10.49 6.56 -7.35
C LEU A 301 10.74 5.05 -7.44
N THR A 302 10.91 4.50 -8.66
CA THR A 302 11.31 3.10 -8.82
C THR A 302 12.67 2.84 -8.17
N MET A 303 13.63 3.74 -8.35
CA MET A 303 14.94 3.65 -7.67
C MET A 303 14.80 3.76 -6.15
N VAL A 304 13.97 4.68 -5.63
CA VAL A 304 13.70 4.81 -4.19
C VAL A 304 13.18 3.50 -3.61
N TRP A 305 12.10 2.95 -4.16
CA TRP A 305 11.52 1.70 -3.66
C TRP A 305 12.49 0.52 -3.74
N LEU A 306 13.24 0.42 -4.85
CA LEU A 306 14.23 -0.65 -5.01
C LEU A 306 15.37 -0.51 -4.00
N SER A 307 15.90 0.69 -3.80
CA SER A 307 16.94 0.96 -2.82
C SER A 307 16.50 0.62 -1.40
N LYS A 308 15.29 1.07 -1.02
CA LYS A 308 14.70 0.75 0.30
C LYS A 308 14.58 -0.76 0.49
N TRP A 309 14.10 -1.46 -0.53
CA TRP A 309 13.96 -2.90 -0.46
C TRP A 309 15.31 -3.61 -0.32
N ILE A 310 16.34 -3.22 -1.11
CA ILE A 310 17.70 -3.79 -1.03
C ILE A 310 18.26 -3.60 0.37
N LEU A 311 18.19 -2.37 0.91
CA LEU A 311 18.75 -2.06 2.23
C LEU A 311 18.03 -2.81 3.36
N ALA A 312 16.74 -3.08 3.23
CA ALA A 312 15.95 -3.77 4.25
C ALA A 312 16.02 -5.31 4.15
N ASN A 313 16.26 -5.88 2.96
CA ASN A 313 16.13 -7.33 2.75
C ASN A 313 17.44 -8.05 2.46
N CYS A 314 18.55 -7.31 2.31
CA CYS A 314 19.89 -7.88 2.06
C CYS A 314 20.85 -7.59 3.23
N GLU A 315 20.34 -7.43 4.46
CA GLU A 315 21.12 -7.00 5.63
C GLU A 315 22.33 -7.90 5.92
N GLU A 316 22.22 -9.21 5.74
CA GLU A 316 23.32 -10.16 5.96
C GLU A 316 24.54 -9.89 5.05
N GLU A 317 24.31 -9.28 3.88
CA GLU A 317 25.35 -8.93 2.91
C GLU A 317 25.91 -7.52 3.13
N ASN A 318 25.43 -6.78 4.14
CA ASN A 318 25.74 -5.36 4.39
C ASN A 318 25.59 -4.51 3.11
N PRO A 319 24.37 -4.43 2.57
CA PRO A 319 24.12 -3.88 1.24
C PRO A 319 24.42 -2.40 1.18
N ARG A 320 24.96 -1.98 0.05
CA ARG A 320 25.19 -0.57 -0.27
C ARG A 320 24.64 -0.29 -1.67
N VAL A 321 23.99 0.84 -1.82
CA VAL A 321 23.43 1.28 -3.10
C VAL A 321 24.17 2.50 -3.60
N LEU A 322 24.73 2.40 -4.79
CA LEU A 322 25.34 3.51 -5.50
C LEU A 322 24.48 3.88 -6.71
N ILE A 323 24.01 5.11 -6.74
CA ILE A 323 23.30 5.68 -7.88
C ILE A 323 24.30 6.52 -8.66
N VAL A 324 24.44 6.23 -9.96
CA VAL A 324 25.33 6.97 -10.86
C VAL A 324 24.49 7.66 -11.93
N THR A 325 24.73 8.94 -12.12
CA THR A 325 24.08 9.75 -13.16
C THR A 325 25.12 10.40 -14.04
N ASP A 326 24.71 10.85 -15.22
CA ASP A 326 25.54 11.54 -16.19
C ASP A 326 25.27 13.07 -16.24
N ARG A 327 24.42 13.56 -15.31
CA ARG A 327 23.96 14.95 -15.31
C ARG A 327 23.74 15.48 -13.91
N ASP A 328 24.33 16.62 -13.59
CA ASP A 328 24.23 17.29 -12.28
C ASP A 328 22.78 17.64 -11.88
N ASP A 329 21.95 18.07 -12.85
CA ASP A 329 20.54 18.42 -12.59
C ASP A 329 19.70 17.19 -12.23
N LEU A 330 20.04 16.03 -12.80
CA LEU A 330 19.39 14.76 -12.46
C LEU A 330 19.81 14.27 -11.07
N ASP A 331 21.06 14.41 -10.73
CA ASP A 331 21.62 14.07 -9.43
C ASP A 331 20.94 14.88 -8.29
N GLU A 332 20.83 16.20 -8.48
CA GLU A 332 20.10 17.06 -7.55
C GLU A 332 18.61 16.68 -7.41
N GLN A 333 17.95 16.30 -8.52
CA GLN A 333 16.57 15.85 -8.51
C GLN A 333 16.42 14.54 -7.73
N ILE A 334 17.36 13.60 -7.89
CA ILE A 334 17.38 12.33 -7.16
C ILE A 334 17.53 12.61 -5.68
N GLU A 335 18.56 13.37 -5.27
CA GLU A 335 18.77 13.74 -3.87
C GLU A 335 17.52 14.37 -3.24
N LYS A 336 16.90 15.35 -3.91
CA LYS A 336 15.66 15.98 -3.45
C LYS A 336 14.51 14.98 -3.30
N THR A 337 14.43 13.97 -4.16
CA THR A 337 13.37 12.96 -4.08
C THR A 337 13.60 12.03 -2.88
N TYR A 338 14.84 11.58 -2.66
CA TYR A 338 15.16 10.73 -1.50
C TYR A 338 14.92 11.46 -0.18
N ILE A 339 15.43 12.69 -0.05
CA ILE A 339 15.16 13.53 1.13
C ILE A 339 13.65 13.76 1.31
N GLY A 340 12.91 13.92 0.21
CA GLY A 340 11.46 14.12 0.22
C GLY A 340 10.67 12.96 0.79
N VAL A 341 11.23 11.75 0.77
CA VAL A 341 10.63 10.51 1.30
C VAL A 341 11.34 10.03 2.58
N ASP A 342 12.02 10.95 3.27
CA ASP A 342 12.74 10.72 4.53
C ASP A 342 13.88 9.68 4.43
N GLU A 343 14.46 9.51 3.23
CA GLU A 343 15.63 8.67 3.04
C GLU A 343 16.92 9.49 2.99
N LYS A 344 17.88 9.09 3.82
CA LYS A 344 19.20 9.71 3.80
C LYS A 344 20.01 9.21 2.60
N ILE A 345 20.33 10.12 1.68
CA ILE A 345 21.24 9.87 0.58
C ILE A 345 22.44 10.81 0.69
N THR A 346 23.64 10.27 0.45
CA THR A 346 24.86 11.06 0.49
C THR A 346 25.36 11.32 -0.92
N ARG A 347 25.34 12.58 -1.34
CA ARG A 347 25.89 13.02 -2.61
C ARG A 347 27.41 13.16 -2.51
N THR A 348 28.13 12.59 -3.47
CA THR A 348 29.58 12.68 -3.56
C THR A 348 29.97 13.84 -4.48
N LYS A 349 31.13 14.45 -4.21
CA LYS A 349 31.56 15.69 -4.88
C LYS A 349 32.74 15.46 -5.85
N SER A 350 33.42 14.33 -5.76
CA SER A 350 34.56 13.95 -6.59
C SER A 350 34.79 12.45 -6.54
N CYS A 351 35.61 11.94 -7.45
CA CYS A 351 36.06 10.53 -7.42
C CYS A 351 36.75 10.16 -6.11
N ASP A 352 37.57 11.06 -5.55
CA ASP A 352 38.26 10.82 -4.27
C ASP A 352 37.27 10.76 -3.10
N ASP A 353 36.27 11.67 -3.08
CA ASP A 353 35.18 11.65 -2.09
C ASP A 353 34.35 10.37 -2.19
N LEU A 354 34.02 9.92 -3.42
CA LEU A 354 33.38 8.65 -3.65
C LEU A 354 34.16 7.47 -3.11
N LEU A 355 35.46 7.39 -3.44
CA LEU A 355 36.34 6.31 -2.97
C LEU A 355 36.45 6.30 -1.44
N GLN A 356 36.59 7.48 -0.82
CA GLN A 356 36.61 7.60 0.64
C GLN A 356 35.30 7.07 1.27
N LYS A 357 34.13 7.46 0.74
CA LYS A 357 32.83 7.02 1.23
C LYS A 357 32.57 5.54 0.96
N LEU A 358 33.01 5.01 -0.19
CA LEU A 358 32.92 3.58 -0.47
C LEU A 358 33.78 2.74 0.50
N ASN A 359 34.84 3.29 1.07
CA ASN A 359 35.69 2.63 2.07
C ASN A 359 35.21 2.87 3.52
N SER A 360 34.25 3.79 3.75
CA SER A 360 33.64 3.99 5.06
C SER A 360 32.40 3.13 5.18
N TYR A 361 32.00 2.79 6.41
CA TYR A 361 30.75 2.04 6.68
C TYR A 361 29.56 2.95 7.06
N ASP A 362 29.75 4.28 6.97
CA ASP A 362 28.79 5.24 7.51
C ASP A 362 27.61 5.52 6.58
N ASP A 363 27.78 5.32 5.27
CA ASP A 363 26.78 5.65 4.26
C ASP A 363 26.37 4.41 3.45
N SER A 364 25.15 3.96 3.60
CA SER A 364 24.58 2.82 2.85
C SER A 364 23.99 3.21 1.49
N LEU A 365 23.70 4.50 1.26
CA LEU A 365 23.11 5.03 0.02
C LEU A 365 23.93 6.23 -0.48
N LEU A 366 24.56 6.08 -1.64
CA LEU A 366 25.41 7.09 -2.28
C LEU A 366 24.84 7.53 -3.63
N CYS A 367 25.08 8.80 -4.00
CA CYS A 367 24.80 9.33 -5.33
C CYS A 367 26.05 9.99 -5.87
N PHE A 368 26.38 9.71 -7.14
CA PHE A 368 27.51 10.26 -7.87
C PHE A 368 27.04 10.73 -9.25
N GLY A 369 27.22 12.02 -9.54
CA GLY A 369 26.91 12.66 -10.82
C GLY A 369 28.14 13.33 -11.44
#